data_c725083a92a7f98456032cee647626c1
#
_entry.id   c725083a92a7f98456032cee647626c1
#
_cell.length_a   1.000
_cell.length_b   1.000
_cell.length_c   1.000
_cell.angle_alpha   90.00
_cell.angle_beta   90.00
_cell.angle_gamma   90.00
#
_symmetry.space_group_name_H-M   'P 1'
#
loop_
_entity.id
_entity.type
_entity.pdbx_description
1 polymer ?
#
loop_
_entity_poly.entity_id
_entity_poly.type
_entity_poly.pdbx_seq_one_letter_code
_entity_poly.pdbx_strand_id
1 'polypeptide(L)'
;MRPASLAGALALFSWAGVTWAAGAGPDAAPTAAVKAVLDRQVEAWNRGDLEGFMTTYWNSPDLVFQSGADRTRGWQATLDRYRRKYQGEGKEMGRLRFDDLDVQVLGPDAAFARGRWHLVMKDGSEPNGLFTLLMRRIRGEWKIVHDHTS
;
A
#
# COMPACT_ATOMS: atom_id res chain seq x y z
N MET A 1 -8.11 -48.11 71.01
CA MET A 1 -7.53 -48.15 69.64
C MET A 1 -8.42 -47.31 68.77
N ARG A 2 -7.96 -46.14 68.35
CA ARG A 2 -8.69 -45.24 67.44
C ARG A 2 -7.92 -45.23 66.10
N PRO A 3 -8.53 -45.37 64.95
CA PRO A 3 -7.86 -45.16 63.68
C PRO A 3 -7.87 -43.67 63.29
N ALA A 4 -6.72 -43.26 62.79
CA ALA A 4 -6.51 -41.89 62.28
C ALA A 4 -7.12 -41.71 60.90
N SER A 5 -7.88 -40.59 60.75
CA SER A 5 -8.41 -40.15 59.47
C SER A 5 -7.36 -39.34 58.74
N LEU A 6 -6.95 -39.79 57.55
CA LEU A 6 -6.17 -39.02 56.58
C LEU A 6 -7.11 -38.13 55.76
N ALA A 7 -7.01 -36.83 55.95
CA ALA A 7 -7.64 -35.86 55.10
C ALA A 7 -6.73 -35.60 53.90
N GLY A 8 -7.16 -36.02 52.71
CA GLY A 8 -6.47 -35.72 51.44
C GLY A 8 -6.84 -34.32 50.98
N ALA A 9 -5.86 -33.45 50.87
CA ALA A 9 -5.99 -32.15 50.26
C ALA A 9 -5.95 -32.27 48.70
N LEU A 10 -7.07 -31.99 48.04
CA LEU A 10 -7.11 -31.82 46.58
C LEU A 10 -6.52 -30.46 46.24
N ALA A 11 -5.36 -30.45 45.63
CA ALA A 11 -4.78 -29.25 45.02
C ALA A 11 -5.43 -29.02 43.62
N LEU A 12 -6.25 -28.01 43.52
CA LEU A 12 -6.81 -27.53 42.26
C LEU A 12 -5.71 -26.76 41.49
N PHE A 13 -5.11 -27.37 40.50
CA PHE A 13 -4.22 -26.69 39.55
C PHE A 13 -5.12 -25.87 38.57
N SER A 14 -5.18 -24.53 38.79
CA SER A 14 -5.70 -23.62 37.80
C SER A 14 -4.76 -23.52 36.62
N TRP A 15 -5.14 -24.06 35.49
CA TRP A 15 -4.47 -23.79 34.22
C TRP A 15 -4.83 -22.38 33.77
N ALA A 16 -3.92 -21.43 33.97
CA ALA A 16 -3.99 -20.14 33.31
C ALA A 16 -3.75 -20.39 31.83
N GLY A 17 -4.81 -20.28 31.04
CA GLY A 17 -4.74 -20.36 29.59
C GLY A 17 -3.87 -19.22 29.05
N VAL A 18 -2.67 -19.54 28.59
CA VAL A 18 -1.85 -18.60 27.80
C VAL A 18 -2.51 -18.45 26.44
N THR A 19 -3.28 -17.36 26.27
CA THR A 19 -3.76 -16.96 24.95
C THR A 19 -2.58 -16.47 24.14
N TRP A 20 -2.11 -17.29 23.22
CA TRP A 20 -1.16 -16.85 22.19
C TRP A 20 -1.93 -15.88 21.29
N ALA A 21 -1.67 -14.59 21.42
CA ALA A 21 -2.03 -13.64 20.38
C ALA A 21 -1.31 -14.12 19.11
N ALA A 22 -2.07 -14.44 18.07
CA ALA A 22 -1.51 -14.73 16.76
C ALA A 22 -0.74 -13.49 16.32
N GLY A 23 0.58 -13.49 16.49
CA GLY A 23 1.45 -12.42 16.05
C GLY A 23 1.31 -12.30 14.53
N ALA A 24 1.10 -11.09 14.04
CA ALA A 24 1.13 -10.83 12.61
C ALA A 24 2.45 -11.39 12.05
N GLY A 25 2.37 -12.11 10.92
CA GLY A 25 3.57 -12.69 10.29
C GLY A 25 4.62 -11.60 9.98
N PRO A 26 5.89 -11.99 9.72
CA PRO A 26 7.00 -11.05 9.53
C PRO A 26 6.76 -10.01 8.44
N ASP A 27 5.89 -10.29 7.47
CA ASP A 27 5.57 -9.41 6.35
C ASP A 27 4.36 -8.49 6.60
N ALA A 28 3.67 -8.63 7.73
CA ALA A 28 2.44 -7.88 7.99
C ALA A 28 2.70 -6.37 8.15
N ALA A 29 3.77 -5.97 8.85
CA ALA A 29 4.11 -4.57 9.05
C ALA A 29 4.59 -3.88 7.75
N PRO A 30 5.50 -4.46 6.94
CA PRO A 30 5.85 -3.93 5.64
C PRO A 30 4.65 -3.84 4.68
N THR A 31 3.81 -4.87 4.63
CA THR A 31 2.59 -4.88 3.81
C THR A 31 1.64 -3.73 4.19
N ALA A 32 1.39 -3.53 5.48
CA ALA A 32 0.55 -2.42 5.95
C ALA A 32 1.16 -1.05 5.60
N ALA A 33 2.48 -0.90 5.72
CA ALA A 33 3.18 0.33 5.38
C ALA A 33 3.10 0.64 3.87
N VAL A 34 3.22 -0.36 3.00
CA VAL A 34 3.04 -0.21 1.55
C VAL A 34 1.61 0.19 1.22
N LYS A 35 0.61 -0.48 1.80
CA LYS A 35 -0.81 -0.12 1.61
C LYS A 35 -1.08 1.32 2.03
N ALA A 36 -0.54 1.78 3.16
CA ALA A 36 -0.67 3.16 3.63
C ALA A 36 -0.08 4.20 2.65
N VAL A 37 0.94 3.84 1.86
CA VAL A 37 1.43 4.71 0.77
C VAL A 37 0.36 4.86 -0.31
N LEU A 38 -0.29 3.77 -0.71
CA LEU A 38 -1.32 3.79 -1.74
C LEU A 38 -2.60 4.49 -1.26
N ASP A 39 -2.96 4.35 0.01
CA ASP A 39 -4.06 5.12 0.61
C ASP A 39 -3.79 6.62 0.53
N ARG A 40 -2.56 7.08 0.86
CA ARG A 40 -2.16 8.49 0.70
C ARG A 40 -2.23 8.96 -0.75
N GLN A 41 -1.91 8.10 -1.73
CA GLN A 41 -2.09 8.44 -3.14
C GLN A 41 -3.56 8.74 -3.46
N VAL A 42 -4.47 7.84 -3.06
CA VAL A 42 -5.91 8.01 -3.26
C VAL A 42 -6.41 9.28 -2.60
N GLU A 43 -6.00 9.54 -1.35
CA GLU A 43 -6.39 10.75 -0.63
C GLU A 43 -5.90 12.04 -1.32
N ALA A 44 -4.62 12.09 -1.71
CA ALA A 44 -4.05 13.25 -2.39
C ALA A 44 -4.72 13.49 -3.74
N TRP A 45 -4.89 12.45 -4.56
CA TRP A 45 -5.59 12.52 -5.83
C TRP A 45 -7.01 13.06 -5.69
N ASN A 46 -7.78 12.51 -4.75
CA ASN A 46 -9.18 12.87 -4.55
C ASN A 46 -9.38 14.29 -3.99
N ARG A 47 -8.31 14.93 -3.47
CA ARG A 47 -8.27 16.36 -3.13
C ARG A 47 -7.81 17.24 -4.29
N GLY A 48 -7.42 16.68 -5.43
CA GLY A 48 -6.79 17.41 -6.52
C GLY A 48 -5.32 17.79 -6.28
N ASP A 49 -4.69 17.20 -5.25
CA ASP A 49 -3.32 17.45 -4.84
C ASP A 49 -2.36 16.51 -5.57
N LEU A 50 -2.04 16.85 -6.82
CA LEU A 50 -1.17 16.03 -7.66
C LEU A 50 0.28 16.01 -7.15
N GLU A 51 0.73 17.08 -6.53
CA GLU A 51 2.07 17.10 -5.92
C GLU A 51 2.14 16.18 -4.70
N GLY A 52 1.11 16.22 -3.83
CA GLY A 52 0.95 15.27 -2.73
C GLY A 52 0.92 13.81 -3.20
N PHE A 53 0.19 13.52 -4.29
CA PHE A 53 0.21 12.21 -4.95
C PHE A 53 1.63 11.79 -5.35
N MET A 54 2.39 12.70 -5.96
CA MET A 54 3.75 12.45 -6.42
C MET A 54 4.78 12.33 -5.28
N THR A 55 4.46 12.73 -4.04
CA THR A 55 5.35 12.50 -2.89
C THR A 55 5.51 11.01 -2.55
N THR A 56 4.60 10.16 -2.99
CA THR A 56 4.68 8.70 -2.82
C THR A 56 5.69 8.04 -3.76
N TYR A 57 6.07 8.73 -4.83
CA TYR A 57 7.11 8.31 -5.76
C TYR A 57 8.49 8.76 -5.28
N TRP A 58 9.49 7.99 -5.65
CA TRP A 58 10.89 8.35 -5.44
C TRP A 58 11.26 9.60 -6.23
N ASN A 59 11.62 10.67 -5.54
CA ASN A 59 12.08 11.89 -6.19
C ASN A 59 13.51 11.70 -6.70
N SER A 60 13.62 11.16 -7.91
CA SER A 60 14.89 10.81 -8.56
C SER A 60 14.77 10.92 -10.08
N PRO A 61 15.87 11.23 -10.78
CA PRO A 61 15.91 11.11 -12.22
C PRO A 61 15.78 9.66 -12.71
N ASP A 62 15.95 8.67 -11.82
CA ASP A 62 15.87 7.24 -12.14
C ASP A 62 14.49 6.63 -11.93
N LEU A 63 13.51 7.39 -11.44
CA LEU A 63 12.11 6.95 -11.41
C LEU A 63 11.68 6.55 -12.84
N VAL A 64 11.01 5.40 -12.97
CA VAL A 64 10.43 4.95 -14.23
C VAL A 64 8.93 4.84 -14.12
N PHE A 65 8.21 5.49 -15.04
CA PHE A 65 6.77 5.37 -15.21
C PHE A 65 6.47 4.88 -16.63
N GLN A 66 5.74 3.79 -16.75
CA GLN A 66 5.30 3.22 -18.03
C GLN A 66 3.78 3.20 -18.11
N SER A 67 3.23 3.58 -19.27
CA SER A 67 1.80 3.52 -19.54
C SER A 67 1.57 3.23 -21.02
N GLY A 68 0.96 2.09 -21.31
CA GLY A 68 0.86 1.60 -22.68
C GLY A 68 2.25 1.43 -23.30
N ALA A 69 2.48 2.02 -24.45
CA ALA A 69 3.78 2.02 -25.14
C ALA A 69 4.76 3.12 -24.68
N ASP A 70 4.31 4.01 -23.83
CA ASP A 70 5.09 5.17 -23.39
C ASP A 70 5.90 4.87 -22.13
N ARG A 71 7.13 5.36 -22.09
CA ARG A 71 7.98 5.33 -20.89
C ARG A 71 8.48 6.73 -20.58
N THR A 72 8.20 7.19 -19.36
CA THR A 72 8.70 8.44 -18.80
C THR A 72 9.77 8.13 -17.74
N ARG A 73 10.88 8.84 -17.75
CA ARG A 73 11.94 8.71 -16.77
C ARG A 73 12.13 10.00 -15.99
N GLY A 74 12.24 9.89 -14.69
CA GLY A 74 12.42 10.99 -13.75
C GLY A 74 11.13 11.48 -13.11
N TRP A 75 11.26 11.90 -11.86
CA TRP A 75 10.13 12.35 -11.04
C TRP A 75 9.45 13.59 -11.62
N GLN A 76 10.23 14.60 -12.00
CA GLN A 76 9.68 15.85 -12.57
C GLN A 76 8.95 15.59 -13.89
N ALA A 77 9.54 14.80 -14.77
CA ALA A 77 8.92 14.47 -16.05
C ALA A 77 7.62 13.68 -15.86
N THR A 78 7.54 12.83 -14.84
CA THR A 78 6.32 12.10 -14.48
C THR A 78 5.25 13.04 -13.93
N LEU A 79 5.60 13.97 -13.04
CA LEU A 79 4.67 15.00 -12.56
C LEU A 79 4.12 15.85 -13.72
N ASP A 80 4.98 16.30 -14.64
CA ASP A 80 4.57 17.11 -15.78
C ASP A 80 3.66 16.34 -16.74
N ARG A 81 3.87 15.02 -16.90
CA ARG A 81 2.98 14.12 -17.64
C ARG A 81 1.58 14.07 -17.00
N TYR A 82 1.51 13.88 -15.68
CA TYR A 82 0.25 13.88 -14.94
C TYR A 82 -0.47 15.23 -15.02
N ARG A 83 0.24 16.36 -14.87
CA ARG A 83 -0.33 17.71 -15.02
C ARG A 83 -0.99 17.89 -16.39
N ARG A 84 -0.27 17.53 -17.46
CA ARG A 84 -0.82 17.65 -18.82
C ARG A 84 -2.04 16.77 -19.04
N LYS A 85 -2.05 15.57 -18.48
CA LYS A 85 -3.13 14.60 -18.68
C LYS A 85 -4.39 14.94 -17.87
N TYR A 86 -4.25 15.45 -16.65
CA TYR A 86 -5.34 15.54 -15.68
C TYR A 86 -5.64 16.95 -15.16
N GLN A 87 -4.74 17.91 -15.32
CA GLN A 87 -4.90 19.29 -14.86
C GLN A 87 -4.77 20.32 -15.99
N GLY A 88 -4.61 19.89 -17.24
CA GLY A 88 -4.65 20.79 -18.40
C GLY A 88 -6.04 21.41 -18.62
N GLU A 89 -6.12 22.40 -19.49
CA GLU A 89 -7.39 23.04 -19.83
C GLU A 89 -8.42 21.99 -20.31
N GLY A 90 -9.63 22.06 -19.76
CA GLY A 90 -10.71 21.12 -20.07
C GLY A 90 -10.48 19.67 -19.57
N LYS A 91 -9.46 19.45 -18.73
CA LYS A 91 -9.18 18.14 -18.12
C LYS A 91 -9.71 18.06 -16.70
N GLU A 92 -9.87 16.85 -16.21
CA GLU A 92 -10.23 16.57 -14.83
C GLU A 92 -9.48 15.34 -14.31
N MET A 93 -9.28 15.29 -13.01
CA MET A 93 -8.61 14.15 -12.36
C MET A 93 -9.55 12.96 -12.16
N GLY A 94 -10.85 13.19 -12.03
CA GLY A 94 -11.80 12.16 -11.61
C GLY A 94 -11.55 11.73 -10.15
N ARG A 95 -12.35 10.77 -9.67
CA ARG A 95 -12.21 10.20 -8.33
C ARG A 95 -11.51 8.85 -8.41
N LEU A 96 -10.34 8.74 -7.81
CA LEU A 96 -9.50 7.55 -7.81
C LEU A 96 -9.94 6.56 -6.74
N ARG A 97 -9.95 5.27 -7.09
CA ARG A 97 -9.90 4.15 -6.15
C ARG A 97 -8.98 3.06 -6.68
N PHE A 98 -8.45 2.25 -5.77
CA PHE A 98 -7.72 1.03 -6.09
C PHE A 98 -8.52 -0.19 -5.65
N ASP A 99 -8.61 -1.20 -6.52
CA ASP A 99 -9.24 -2.48 -6.25
C ASP A 99 -8.22 -3.62 -6.44
N ASP A 100 -8.54 -4.80 -5.90
CA ASP A 100 -7.74 -6.02 -6.04
C ASP A 100 -6.26 -5.86 -5.62
N LEU A 101 -6.03 -5.02 -4.59
CA LEU A 101 -4.69 -4.69 -4.15
C LEU A 101 -4.00 -5.89 -3.49
N ASP A 102 -2.94 -6.36 -4.12
CA ASP A 102 -2.04 -7.40 -3.61
C ASP A 102 -0.63 -6.85 -3.42
N VAL A 103 -0.04 -7.13 -2.27
CA VAL A 103 1.31 -6.69 -1.89
C VAL A 103 2.15 -7.90 -1.53
N GLN A 104 3.26 -8.06 -2.23
CA GLN A 104 4.27 -9.07 -1.96
C GLN A 104 5.55 -8.40 -1.42
N VAL A 105 5.92 -8.73 -0.19
CA VAL A 105 7.19 -8.29 0.40
C VAL A 105 8.33 -9.12 -0.22
N LEU A 106 9.33 -8.46 -0.77
CA LEU A 106 10.49 -9.10 -1.41
C LEU A 106 11.74 -9.08 -0.52
N GLY A 107 11.64 -8.40 0.62
CA GLY A 107 12.73 -8.24 1.57
C GLY A 107 12.52 -7.02 2.45
N PRO A 108 13.47 -6.68 3.33
CA PRO A 108 13.29 -5.59 4.30
C PRO A 108 13.08 -4.22 3.66
N ASP A 109 13.58 -4.02 2.45
CA ASP A 109 13.59 -2.72 1.75
C ASP A 109 12.99 -2.78 0.33
N ALA A 110 12.31 -3.87 -0.02
CA ALA A 110 11.69 -4.02 -1.33
C ALA A 110 10.33 -4.70 -1.23
N ALA A 111 9.37 -4.22 -2.01
CA ALA A 111 8.04 -4.80 -2.15
C ALA A 111 7.53 -4.61 -3.57
N PHE A 112 6.65 -5.51 -3.98
CA PHE A 112 5.92 -5.46 -5.23
C PHE A 112 4.43 -5.32 -4.91
N ALA A 113 3.77 -4.32 -5.50
CA ALA A 113 2.35 -4.13 -5.38
C ALA A 113 1.69 -4.18 -6.75
N ARG A 114 0.49 -4.74 -6.82
CA ARG A 114 -0.32 -4.80 -8.03
C ARG A 114 -1.78 -4.64 -7.68
N GLY A 115 -2.56 -4.18 -8.62
CA GLY A 115 -3.99 -3.96 -8.43
C GLY A 115 -4.63 -3.38 -9.68
N ARG A 116 -5.82 -2.87 -9.49
CA ARG A 116 -6.59 -2.17 -10.51
C ARG A 116 -6.85 -0.74 -10.06
N TRP A 117 -6.61 0.22 -10.95
CA TRP A 117 -7.01 1.61 -10.74
C TRP A 117 -8.35 1.86 -11.45
N HIS A 118 -9.17 2.71 -10.85
CA HIS A 118 -10.40 3.23 -11.43
C HIS A 118 -10.47 4.74 -11.20
N LEU A 119 -10.94 5.45 -12.22
CA LEU A 119 -11.30 6.87 -12.10
C LEU A 119 -12.78 7.04 -12.42
N VAL A 120 -13.55 7.54 -11.48
CA VAL A 120 -14.95 7.94 -11.72
C VAL A 120 -14.95 9.38 -12.19
N MET A 121 -15.33 9.60 -13.44
CA MET A 121 -15.35 10.91 -14.07
C MET A 121 -16.70 11.61 -13.86
N LYS A 122 -16.77 12.94 -14.08
CA LYS A 122 -18.01 13.71 -13.91
C LYS A 122 -19.09 13.34 -14.92
N ASP A 123 -18.70 12.88 -16.10
CA ASP A 123 -19.62 12.39 -17.14
C ASP A 123 -20.14 10.99 -16.86
N GLY A 124 -19.73 10.35 -15.75
CA GLY A 124 -20.11 9.00 -15.35
C GLY A 124 -19.27 7.92 -16.01
N SER A 125 -18.29 8.24 -16.84
CA SER A 125 -17.35 7.24 -17.36
C SER A 125 -16.41 6.75 -16.26
N GLU A 126 -15.98 5.47 -16.36
CA GLU A 126 -15.08 4.84 -15.39
C GLU A 126 -13.87 4.23 -16.09
N PRO A 127 -12.94 5.03 -16.62
CA PRO A 127 -11.68 4.47 -17.12
C PRO A 127 -10.95 3.72 -16.00
N ASN A 128 -10.38 2.58 -16.34
CA ASN A 128 -9.69 1.71 -15.40
C ASN A 128 -8.58 0.94 -16.11
N GLY A 129 -7.71 0.32 -15.33
CA GLY A 129 -6.65 -0.53 -15.84
C GLY A 129 -5.91 -1.23 -14.73
N LEU A 130 -4.91 -2.01 -15.09
CA LEU A 130 -4.05 -2.70 -14.14
C LEU A 130 -2.81 -1.87 -13.86
N PHE A 131 -2.24 -2.04 -12.68
CA PHE A 131 -0.94 -1.50 -12.34
C PHE A 131 -0.04 -2.52 -11.64
N THR A 132 1.25 -2.32 -11.80
CA THR A 132 2.30 -3.01 -11.05
C THR A 132 3.32 -1.98 -10.59
N LEU A 133 3.67 -2.02 -9.31
CA LEU A 133 4.58 -1.09 -8.67
C LEU A 133 5.74 -1.86 -8.04
N LEU A 134 6.97 -1.47 -8.36
CA LEU A 134 8.11 -1.82 -7.53
C LEU A 134 8.33 -0.71 -6.52
N MET A 135 8.37 -1.08 -5.25
CA MET A 135 8.55 -0.15 -4.15
C MET A 135 9.84 -0.45 -3.40
N ARG A 136 10.53 0.60 -2.97
CA ARG A 136 11.72 0.49 -2.13
C ARG A 136 11.60 1.35 -0.89
N ARG A 137 12.19 0.88 0.18
CA ARG A 137 12.33 1.66 1.40
C ARG A 137 13.58 2.55 1.29
N ILE A 138 13.37 3.86 1.17
CA ILE A 138 14.42 4.86 0.94
C ILE A 138 14.40 5.81 2.14
N ARG A 139 15.49 5.87 2.90
CA ARG A 139 15.60 6.69 4.12
C ARG A 139 14.44 6.42 5.11
N GLY A 140 14.04 5.15 5.24
CA GLY A 140 12.97 4.73 6.15
C GLY A 140 11.55 4.83 5.59
N GLU A 141 11.35 5.43 4.41
CA GLU A 141 10.05 5.60 3.77
C GLU A 141 9.88 4.69 2.55
N TRP A 142 8.71 4.09 2.41
CA TRP A 142 8.36 3.36 1.19
C TRP A 142 8.04 4.32 0.06
N LYS A 143 8.71 4.14 -1.08
CA LYS A 143 8.55 4.94 -2.30
C LYS A 143 8.39 4.06 -3.52
N ILE A 144 7.54 4.47 -4.45
CA ILE A 144 7.42 3.85 -5.76
C ILE A 144 8.64 4.24 -6.59
N VAL A 145 9.42 3.26 -7.04
CA VAL A 145 10.60 3.46 -7.89
C VAL A 145 10.37 3.07 -9.34
N HIS A 146 9.35 2.24 -9.57
CA HIS A 146 8.88 1.86 -10.91
C HIS A 146 7.38 1.68 -10.87
N ASP A 147 6.70 2.25 -11.84
CA ASP A 147 5.26 2.13 -12.06
C ASP A 147 5.01 1.68 -13.51
N HIS A 148 4.23 0.63 -13.66
CA HIS A 148 3.70 0.21 -14.95
C HIS A 148 2.18 0.11 -14.85
N THR A 149 1.51 0.90 -15.66
CA THR A 149 0.04 0.97 -15.70
C THR A 149 -0.48 0.82 -17.13
N SER A 150 -1.62 0.17 -17.29
CA SER A 150 -2.29 -0.04 -18.58
C SER A 150 -3.62 0.69 -18.64
#